data_1921f8f1fbb9a564e9e1962a42157699
#
_entry.id   1921f8f1fbb9a564e9e1962a42157699
#
_cell.length_a   1.000
_cell.length_b   1.000
_cell.length_c   1.000
_cell.angle_alpha   90.00
_cell.angle_beta   90.00
_cell.angle_gamma   90.00
#
_symmetry.space_group_name_H-M   'P 1'
#
loop_
_entity.id
_entity.type
_entity.pdbx_description
1 polymer ?
#
loop_
_entity_poly.entity_id
_entity_poly.type
_entity_poly.pdbx_seq_one_letter_code
_entity_poly.pdbx_strand_id
1 'polypeptide(L)'
;MTATPRVLLVEDDPQLGPLMAELLRDDFDVVLAPDGREGLRLALGEDWDALVVDRGLPLVDGVSLVKSIRARGLAVPVLILTALGSVPDKVEGLDAGANDYLVKPFDSDELAARLRALTRTYAPPAPALLAVGSWDLDPAARVLTSPYGHRVELSAAEASLLARLAAEPDRVHSRAELLASVFDAGDTPGVVDTYVHYLRKKTDKTVIRTVHGVGYQLGGLE
;
A
#
# COMPACT_ATOMS: atom_id res chain seq x y z
N MET A 1 -7.25 -3.14 -19.79
CA MET A 1 -5.87 -2.76 -20.17
C MET A 1 -5.39 -1.81 -19.10
N THR A 2 -4.37 -2.17 -18.33
CA THR A 2 -3.72 -1.25 -17.38
C THR A 2 -3.01 -0.17 -18.18
N ALA A 3 -3.15 1.09 -17.78
CA ALA A 3 -2.43 2.19 -18.41
C ALA A 3 -0.91 1.97 -18.25
N THR A 4 -0.12 2.35 -19.26
CA THR A 4 1.34 2.33 -19.20
C THR A 4 1.81 3.26 -18.07
N PRO A 5 2.64 2.81 -17.11
CA PRO A 5 3.07 3.64 -16.00
C PRO A 5 3.90 4.85 -16.48
N ARG A 6 3.62 6.02 -15.91
CA ARG A 6 4.31 7.27 -16.22
C ARG A 6 5.53 7.46 -15.32
N VAL A 7 6.68 7.66 -15.93
CA VAL A 7 7.96 7.84 -15.23
C VAL A 7 8.58 9.18 -15.58
N LEU A 8 8.91 9.98 -14.57
CA LEU A 8 9.72 11.17 -14.72
C LEU A 8 11.20 10.80 -14.56
N LEU A 9 11.98 10.97 -15.61
CA LEU A 9 13.43 10.77 -15.63
C LEU A 9 14.14 12.12 -15.55
N VAL A 10 14.93 12.35 -14.48
CA VAL A 10 15.70 13.58 -14.28
C VAL A 10 17.18 13.24 -14.42
N GLU A 11 17.76 13.62 -15.55
CA GLU A 11 19.14 13.33 -15.95
C GLU A 11 19.66 14.49 -16.81
N ASP A 12 20.81 15.04 -16.46
CA ASP A 12 21.40 16.21 -17.13
C ASP A 12 22.34 15.86 -18.28
N ASP A 13 22.80 14.61 -18.37
CA ASP A 13 23.62 14.16 -19.48
C ASP A 13 22.78 14.10 -20.77
N PRO A 14 23.13 14.90 -21.80
CA PRO A 14 22.34 15.03 -23.02
C PRO A 14 22.35 13.77 -23.89
N GLN A 15 23.21 12.79 -23.60
CA GLN A 15 23.27 11.51 -24.30
C GLN A 15 22.61 10.41 -23.47
N LEU A 16 22.86 10.35 -22.17
CA LEU A 16 22.38 9.30 -21.30
C LEU A 16 20.86 9.41 -21.07
N GLY A 17 20.34 10.60 -20.80
CA GLY A 17 18.90 10.81 -20.56
C GLY A 17 18.03 10.29 -21.71
N PRO A 18 18.23 10.74 -22.96
CA PRO A 18 17.48 10.24 -24.11
C PRO A 18 17.65 8.73 -24.36
N LEU A 19 18.86 8.20 -24.17
CA LEU A 19 19.12 6.77 -24.32
C LEU A 19 18.33 5.95 -23.29
N MET A 20 18.32 6.35 -22.04
CA MET A 20 17.55 5.69 -20.98
C MET A 20 16.05 5.76 -21.28
N ALA A 21 15.55 6.92 -21.70
CA ALA A 21 14.14 7.07 -22.07
C ALA A 21 13.75 6.13 -23.22
N GLU A 22 14.63 5.96 -24.21
CA GLU A 22 14.40 5.02 -25.32
C GLU A 22 14.38 3.56 -24.86
N LEU A 23 15.31 3.17 -23.98
CA LEU A 23 15.38 1.80 -23.45
C LEU A 23 14.18 1.44 -22.57
N LEU A 24 13.53 2.41 -21.96
CA LEU A 24 12.39 2.21 -21.07
C LEU A 24 11.02 2.31 -21.76
N ARG A 25 10.94 2.79 -23.01
CA ARG A 25 9.68 3.13 -23.70
C ARG A 25 8.72 1.97 -23.93
N ASP A 26 9.22 0.75 -23.96
CA ASP A 26 8.38 -0.43 -24.18
C ASP A 26 7.53 -0.77 -22.95
N ASP A 27 8.03 -0.42 -21.76
CA ASP A 27 7.40 -0.70 -20.47
C ASP A 27 6.76 0.56 -19.82
N PHE A 28 7.23 1.78 -20.17
CA PHE A 28 6.91 3.02 -19.48
C PHE A 28 6.66 4.21 -20.43
N ASP A 29 5.77 5.13 -20.00
CA ASP A 29 5.65 6.46 -20.60
C ASP A 29 6.65 7.40 -19.89
N VAL A 30 7.79 7.68 -20.54
CA VAL A 30 8.91 8.39 -19.95
C VAL A 30 8.93 9.85 -20.36
N VAL A 31 8.92 10.75 -19.38
CA VAL A 31 9.15 12.19 -19.57
C VAL A 31 10.53 12.54 -19.01
N LEU A 32 11.37 13.19 -19.83
CA LEU A 32 12.73 13.58 -19.49
C LEU A 32 12.76 15.03 -18.97
N ALA A 33 13.42 15.25 -17.85
CA ALA A 33 13.79 16.57 -17.33
C ALA A 33 15.32 16.72 -17.35
N PRO A 34 15.86 17.81 -17.92
CA PRO A 34 17.30 17.98 -18.15
C PRO A 34 18.07 18.50 -16.91
N ASP A 35 17.39 18.84 -15.84
CA ASP A 35 18.01 19.32 -14.61
C ASP A 35 17.07 19.16 -13.41
N GLY A 36 17.61 19.32 -12.20
CA GLY A 36 16.83 19.15 -10.97
C GLY A 36 15.75 20.20 -10.75
N ARG A 37 15.85 21.39 -11.34
CA ARG A 37 14.83 22.45 -11.24
C ARG A 37 13.62 22.10 -12.08
N GLU A 38 13.82 21.66 -13.32
CA GLU A 38 12.74 21.23 -14.19
C GLU A 38 12.13 19.93 -13.64
N GLY A 39 12.98 18.99 -13.17
CA GLY A 39 12.51 17.79 -12.48
C GLY A 39 11.58 18.08 -11.31
N LEU A 40 11.95 19.03 -10.45
CA LEU A 40 11.09 19.44 -9.33
C LEU A 40 9.77 20.08 -9.80
N ARG A 41 9.82 20.92 -10.83
CA ARG A 41 8.63 21.54 -11.41
C ARG A 41 7.62 20.52 -11.93
N LEU A 42 8.13 19.53 -12.70
CA LEU A 42 7.30 18.46 -13.27
C LEU A 42 6.78 17.52 -12.17
N ALA A 43 7.63 17.13 -11.22
CA ALA A 43 7.23 16.27 -10.11
C ALA A 43 6.09 16.85 -9.26
N LEU A 44 6.00 18.18 -9.17
CA LEU A 44 4.96 18.88 -8.41
C LEU A 44 3.71 19.22 -9.22
N GLY A 45 3.81 19.24 -10.55
CA GLY A 45 2.75 19.71 -11.43
C GLY A 45 1.89 18.60 -12.05
N GLU A 46 2.35 17.36 -12.00
CA GLU A 46 1.72 16.22 -12.66
C GLU A 46 1.77 14.96 -11.78
N ASP A 47 0.95 13.96 -12.12
CA ASP A 47 0.94 12.68 -11.45
C ASP A 47 1.94 11.71 -12.11
N TRP A 48 2.70 11.00 -11.27
CA TRP A 48 3.75 10.07 -11.67
C TRP A 48 3.62 8.75 -10.93
N ASP A 49 3.92 7.64 -11.63
CA ASP A 49 3.97 6.31 -11.03
C ASP A 49 5.35 6.03 -10.40
N ALA A 50 6.42 6.64 -10.94
CA ALA A 50 7.74 6.67 -10.33
C ALA A 50 8.58 7.85 -10.84
N LEU A 51 9.62 8.20 -10.07
CA LEU A 51 10.69 9.11 -10.48
C LEU A 51 12.01 8.35 -10.55
N VAL A 52 12.81 8.64 -11.59
CA VAL A 52 14.23 8.27 -11.67
C VAL A 52 15.03 9.57 -11.62
N VAL A 53 15.92 9.70 -10.66
CA VAL A 53 16.61 10.97 -10.40
C VAL A 53 18.11 10.73 -10.33
N ASP A 54 18.86 11.36 -11.22
CA ASP A 54 20.33 11.39 -11.03
C ASP A 54 20.69 12.19 -9.78
N ARG A 55 21.65 11.69 -9.02
CA ARG A 55 22.12 12.38 -7.81
C ARG A 55 22.89 13.65 -8.17
N GLY A 56 23.72 13.61 -9.22
CA GLY A 56 24.66 14.64 -9.58
C GLY A 56 24.11 15.80 -10.41
N LEU A 57 22.80 16.09 -10.29
CA LEU A 57 22.15 17.13 -11.10
C LEU A 57 22.66 18.54 -10.81
N PRO A 58 22.73 19.39 -11.84
CA PRO A 58 23.02 20.80 -11.66
C PRO A 58 21.81 21.54 -11.05
N LEU A 59 22.06 22.71 -10.47
CA LEU A 59 21.10 23.64 -9.87
C LEU A 59 20.42 23.11 -8.60
N VAL A 60 19.78 21.97 -8.67
CA VAL A 60 19.16 21.25 -7.56
C VAL A 60 19.62 19.82 -7.61
N ASP A 61 20.46 19.39 -6.68
CA ASP A 61 20.93 17.99 -6.63
C ASP A 61 19.79 17.01 -6.35
N GLY A 62 19.98 15.76 -6.77
CA GLY A 62 18.92 14.76 -6.72
C GLY A 62 18.39 14.48 -5.31
N VAL A 63 19.26 14.51 -4.28
CA VAL A 63 18.84 14.29 -2.88
C VAL A 63 18.00 15.45 -2.38
N SER A 64 18.39 16.69 -2.71
CA SER A 64 17.62 17.90 -2.39
C SER A 64 16.27 17.93 -3.11
N LEU A 65 16.21 17.43 -4.35
CA LEU A 65 14.96 17.27 -5.08
C LEU A 65 14.03 16.29 -4.33
N VAL A 66 14.53 15.11 -3.94
CA VAL A 66 13.75 14.13 -3.18
C VAL A 66 13.24 14.71 -1.86
N LYS A 67 14.11 15.36 -1.07
CA LYS A 67 13.70 16.05 0.17
C LYS A 67 12.58 17.07 -0.08
N SER A 68 12.68 17.82 -1.19
CA SER A 68 11.70 18.86 -1.55
C SER A 68 10.33 18.30 -1.90
N ILE A 69 10.25 17.19 -2.63
CA ILE A 69 8.97 16.53 -2.97
C ILE A 69 8.36 15.86 -1.73
N ARG A 70 9.17 15.26 -0.86
CA ARG A 70 8.69 14.65 0.40
C ARG A 70 8.17 15.70 1.39
N ALA A 71 8.84 16.84 1.50
CA ALA A 71 8.38 17.96 2.33
C ALA A 71 7.00 18.51 1.89
N ARG A 72 6.58 18.26 0.64
CA ARG A 72 5.26 18.62 0.12
C ARG A 72 4.24 17.48 0.17
N GLY A 73 4.57 16.37 0.83
CA GLY A 73 3.67 15.24 1.05
C GLY A 73 3.54 14.30 -0.15
N LEU A 74 4.36 14.43 -1.20
CA LEU A 74 4.33 13.52 -2.34
C LEU A 74 5.00 12.18 -1.97
N ALA A 75 4.23 11.10 -2.09
CA ALA A 75 4.66 9.74 -1.76
C ALA A 75 5.11 8.93 -2.99
N VAL A 76 5.20 9.55 -4.16
CA VAL A 76 5.62 8.89 -5.41
C VAL A 76 6.94 8.13 -5.21
N PRO A 77 7.07 6.87 -5.68
CA PRO A 77 8.30 6.11 -5.60
C PRO A 77 9.47 6.81 -6.31
N VAL A 78 10.64 6.82 -5.70
CA VAL A 78 11.85 7.44 -6.26
C VAL A 78 13.01 6.46 -6.29
N LEU A 79 13.61 6.27 -7.46
CA LEU A 79 14.88 5.59 -7.68
C LEU A 79 15.97 6.65 -7.89
N ILE A 80 17.02 6.65 -7.06
CA ILE A 80 18.18 7.52 -7.29
C ILE A 80 19.25 6.76 -8.07
N LEU A 81 19.77 7.40 -9.14
CA LEU A 81 20.96 6.98 -9.84
C LEU A 81 22.17 7.67 -9.23
N THR A 82 23.26 6.95 -9.00
CA THR A 82 24.45 7.52 -8.37
C THR A 82 25.73 6.92 -8.91
N ALA A 83 26.75 7.76 -9.13
CA ALA A 83 28.12 7.30 -9.39
C ALA A 83 28.85 6.88 -8.08
N LEU A 84 28.30 7.22 -6.92
CA LEU A 84 28.91 6.98 -5.63
C LEU A 84 28.29 5.73 -4.98
N GLY A 85 29.07 4.65 -4.95
CA GLY A 85 28.66 3.36 -4.35
C GLY A 85 28.94 3.25 -2.85
N SER A 86 29.37 4.33 -2.17
CA SER A 86 29.71 4.28 -0.74
C SER A 86 28.46 4.08 0.13
N VAL A 87 28.62 3.38 1.25
CA VAL A 87 27.54 3.15 2.22
C VAL A 87 26.95 4.46 2.75
N PRO A 88 27.74 5.50 3.10
CA PRO A 88 27.19 6.77 3.56
C PRO A 88 26.28 7.45 2.54
N ASP A 89 26.62 7.40 1.25
CA ASP A 89 25.84 8.04 0.19
C ASP A 89 24.47 7.38 0.00
N LYS A 90 24.43 6.05 0.13
CA LYS A 90 23.16 5.27 0.06
C LYS A 90 22.26 5.59 1.25
N VAL A 91 22.84 5.70 2.44
CA VAL A 91 22.10 6.04 3.67
C VAL A 91 21.49 7.44 3.56
N GLU A 92 22.28 8.44 3.12
CA GLU A 92 21.79 9.82 3.00
C GLU A 92 20.55 9.95 2.13
N GLY A 93 20.49 9.25 1.04
CA GLY A 93 19.36 9.40 0.16
C GLY A 93 18.17 8.55 0.57
N LEU A 94 18.34 7.35 1.18
CA LEU A 94 17.25 6.61 1.81
C LEU A 94 16.62 7.47 2.92
N ASP A 95 17.45 8.13 3.75
CA ASP A 95 17.00 9.07 4.77
C ASP A 95 16.29 10.30 4.14
N ALA A 96 16.65 10.68 2.91
CA ALA A 96 15.95 11.71 2.15
C ALA A 96 14.56 11.28 1.66
N GLY A 97 14.23 9.98 1.74
CA GLY A 97 12.95 9.41 1.34
C GLY A 97 12.95 8.78 -0.04
N ALA A 98 14.11 8.45 -0.62
CA ALA A 98 14.16 7.59 -1.81
C ALA A 98 13.74 6.15 -1.47
N ASN A 99 13.20 5.45 -2.45
CA ASN A 99 12.70 4.08 -2.28
C ASN A 99 13.73 3.03 -2.69
N ASP A 100 14.63 3.37 -3.63
CA ASP A 100 15.71 2.48 -4.08
C ASP A 100 16.87 3.28 -4.67
N TYR A 101 17.99 2.60 -4.92
CA TYR A 101 19.24 3.11 -5.46
C TYR A 101 19.77 2.22 -6.57
N LEU A 102 20.36 2.85 -7.60
CA LEU A 102 21.09 2.17 -8.65
C LEU A 102 22.44 2.87 -8.88
N VAL A 103 23.52 2.08 -8.83
CA VAL A 103 24.88 2.61 -8.96
C VAL A 103 25.29 2.58 -10.43
N LYS A 104 25.78 3.70 -10.95
CA LYS A 104 26.36 3.81 -12.31
C LYS A 104 27.80 3.20 -12.31
N PRO A 105 28.21 2.41 -13.32
CA PRO A 105 27.40 1.98 -14.47
C PRO A 105 26.45 0.83 -14.10
N PHE A 106 25.27 0.80 -14.70
CA PHE A 106 24.23 -0.20 -14.49
C PHE A 106 23.80 -0.82 -15.81
N ASP A 107 23.18 -1.99 -15.73
CA ASP A 107 22.53 -2.64 -16.85
C ASP A 107 21.11 -2.08 -17.06
N SER A 108 20.70 -1.94 -18.33
CA SER A 108 19.34 -1.46 -18.68
C SER A 108 18.24 -2.36 -18.13
N ASP A 109 18.49 -3.68 -18.11
CA ASP A 109 17.51 -4.64 -17.59
C ASP A 109 17.37 -4.52 -16.08
N GLU A 110 18.45 -4.16 -15.35
CA GLU A 110 18.41 -3.88 -13.93
C GLU A 110 17.57 -2.63 -13.64
N LEU A 111 17.81 -1.54 -14.38
CA LEU A 111 17.03 -0.32 -14.27
C LEU A 111 15.53 -0.58 -14.50
N ALA A 112 15.18 -1.27 -15.60
CA ALA A 112 13.81 -1.61 -15.93
C ALA A 112 13.18 -2.52 -14.87
N ALA A 113 13.91 -3.50 -14.35
CA ALA A 113 13.42 -4.40 -13.30
C ALA A 113 13.11 -3.66 -12.00
N ARG A 114 13.97 -2.72 -11.58
CA ARG A 114 13.76 -1.88 -10.38
C ARG A 114 12.56 -0.96 -10.57
N LEU A 115 12.43 -0.33 -11.73
CA LEU A 115 11.27 0.50 -12.05
C LEU A 115 9.97 -0.30 -12.06
N ARG A 116 9.95 -1.49 -12.66
CA ARG A 116 8.79 -2.39 -12.59
C ARG A 116 8.45 -2.78 -11.15
N ALA A 117 9.45 -2.91 -10.27
CA ALA A 117 9.21 -3.18 -8.86
C ALA A 117 8.59 -1.96 -8.15
N LEU A 118 9.05 -0.75 -8.46
CA LEU A 118 8.58 0.51 -7.87
C LEU A 118 7.20 0.93 -8.39
N THR A 119 6.97 0.76 -9.71
CA THR A 119 5.69 1.10 -10.37
C THR A 119 4.67 -0.02 -10.27
N ARG A 120 5.10 -1.21 -9.80
CA ARG A 120 4.05 -2.10 -9.34
C ARG A 120 3.20 -1.29 -8.41
N THR A 121 2.02 -0.91 -8.89
CA THR A 121 0.95 -0.65 -7.98
C THR A 121 0.98 -1.86 -7.07
N TYR A 122 1.43 -1.67 -5.86
CA TYR A 122 1.13 -2.61 -4.80
C TYR A 122 -0.40 -2.51 -4.78
N ALA A 123 -1.05 -3.32 -5.58
CA ALA A 123 -2.39 -3.73 -5.22
C ALA A 123 -2.15 -4.25 -3.81
N PRO A 124 -2.64 -3.58 -2.78
CA PRO A 124 -2.48 -4.06 -1.42
C PRO A 124 -2.88 -5.53 -1.52
N PRO A 125 -2.09 -6.49 -1.03
CA PRO A 125 -2.32 -7.91 -1.25
C PRO A 125 -3.81 -8.09 -1.12
N ALA A 126 -4.45 -8.61 -2.18
CA ALA A 126 -5.91 -8.54 -2.38
C ALA A 126 -6.52 -8.73 -1.01
N PRO A 127 -7.26 -7.75 -0.47
CA PRO A 127 -7.47 -7.59 0.96
C PRO A 127 -7.71 -8.98 1.51
N ALA A 128 -6.97 -9.39 2.56
CA ALA A 128 -7.00 -10.77 3.01
C ALA A 128 -8.45 -11.06 3.39
N LEU A 129 -9.24 -11.45 2.38
CA LEU A 129 -10.65 -11.71 2.53
C LEU A 129 -10.77 -12.87 3.50
N LEU A 130 -11.50 -12.66 4.56
CA LEU A 130 -11.76 -13.69 5.54
C LEU A 130 -13.10 -14.34 5.20
N ALA A 131 -13.09 -15.67 5.07
CA ALA A 131 -14.30 -16.42 4.80
C ALA A 131 -15.26 -16.39 6.01
N VAL A 132 -16.51 -16.05 5.77
CA VAL A 132 -17.61 -16.10 6.73
C VAL A 132 -18.73 -16.98 6.15
N GLY A 133 -18.55 -18.29 6.22
CA GLY A 133 -19.35 -19.24 5.45
C GLY A 133 -19.05 -19.12 3.95
N SER A 134 -20.07 -18.85 3.12
CA SER A 134 -19.91 -18.59 1.69
C SER A 134 -19.63 -17.11 1.35
N TRP A 135 -19.62 -16.21 2.34
CA TRP A 135 -19.38 -14.78 2.18
C TRP A 135 -17.92 -14.42 2.46
N ASP A 136 -17.48 -13.34 1.82
CA ASP A 136 -16.13 -12.77 1.99
C ASP A 136 -16.18 -11.46 2.78
N LEU A 137 -15.45 -11.40 3.90
CA LEU A 137 -15.23 -10.18 4.67
C LEU A 137 -13.94 -9.50 4.21
N ASP A 138 -14.07 -8.25 3.79
CA ASP A 138 -12.95 -7.30 3.66
C ASP A 138 -12.87 -6.43 4.94
N PRO A 139 -11.94 -6.72 5.86
CA PRO A 139 -11.84 -5.96 7.10
C PRO A 139 -11.38 -4.52 6.89
N ALA A 140 -10.57 -4.25 5.85
CA ALA A 140 -10.02 -2.92 5.57
C ALA A 140 -11.11 -2.01 4.96
N ALA A 141 -11.86 -2.53 3.99
CA ALA A 141 -13.03 -1.83 3.43
C ALA A 141 -14.25 -1.86 4.36
N ARG A 142 -14.24 -2.73 5.38
CA ARG A 142 -15.37 -2.96 6.31
C ARG A 142 -16.63 -3.40 5.60
N VAL A 143 -16.48 -4.29 4.62
CA VAL A 143 -17.58 -4.79 3.80
C VAL A 143 -17.60 -6.30 3.82
N LEU A 144 -18.79 -6.87 3.99
CA LEU A 144 -19.07 -8.28 3.83
C LEU A 144 -19.80 -8.47 2.50
N THR A 145 -19.30 -9.35 1.64
CA THR A 145 -19.84 -9.56 0.29
C THR A 145 -20.29 -11.00 0.10
N SER A 146 -21.53 -11.19 -0.35
CA SER A 146 -22.07 -12.52 -0.68
C SER A 146 -21.55 -13.03 -2.05
N PRO A 147 -21.66 -14.34 -2.33
CA PRO A 147 -21.34 -14.91 -3.64
C PRO A 147 -22.13 -14.28 -4.79
N TYR A 148 -23.28 -13.68 -4.49
CA TYR A 148 -24.17 -13.03 -5.47
C TYR A 148 -23.94 -11.52 -5.60
N GLY A 149 -22.88 -10.98 -4.95
CA GLY A 149 -22.52 -9.56 -5.01
C GLY A 149 -23.34 -8.66 -4.06
N HIS A 150 -24.16 -9.21 -3.17
CA HIS A 150 -24.79 -8.40 -2.11
C HIS A 150 -23.75 -7.93 -1.10
N ARG A 151 -23.79 -6.64 -0.76
CA ARG A 151 -22.79 -6.01 0.12
C ARG A 151 -23.46 -5.49 1.38
N VAL A 152 -22.81 -5.76 2.52
CA VAL A 152 -23.22 -5.27 3.84
C VAL A 152 -22.07 -4.43 4.42
N GLU A 153 -22.33 -3.15 4.66
CA GLU A 153 -21.37 -2.25 5.30
C GLU A 153 -21.36 -2.44 6.81
N LEU A 154 -20.16 -2.54 7.36
CA LEU A 154 -19.93 -2.74 8.79
C LEU A 154 -19.29 -1.49 9.40
N SER A 155 -19.60 -1.21 10.67
CA SER A 155 -18.82 -0.27 11.46
C SER A 155 -17.41 -0.82 11.74
N ALA A 156 -16.49 0.02 12.20
CA ALA A 156 -15.13 -0.42 12.53
C ALA A 156 -15.14 -1.56 13.57
N ALA A 157 -15.90 -1.43 14.63
CA ALA A 157 -15.99 -2.44 15.69
C ALA A 157 -16.67 -3.74 15.21
N GLU A 158 -17.71 -3.65 14.36
CA GLU A 158 -18.36 -4.82 13.75
C GLU A 158 -17.40 -5.59 12.86
N ALA A 159 -16.63 -4.88 12.01
CA ALA A 159 -15.65 -5.49 11.12
C ALA A 159 -14.51 -6.14 11.92
N SER A 160 -13.99 -5.45 12.95
CA SER A 160 -12.93 -5.99 13.81
C SER A 160 -13.38 -7.23 14.58
N LEU A 161 -14.61 -7.21 15.12
CA LEU A 161 -15.16 -8.36 15.84
C LEU A 161 -15.34 -9.56 14.90
N LEU A 162 -15.91 -9.35 13.72
CA LEU A 162 -16.12 -10.42 12.75
C LEU A 162 -14.79 -10.95 12.22
N ALA A 163 -13.82 -10.08 11.95
CA ALA A 163 -12.47 -10.46 11.52
C ALA A 163 -11.75 -11.28 12.57
N ARG A 164 -11.86 -10.91 13.86
CA ARG A 164 -11.27 -11.68 14.97
C ARG A 164 -11.82 -13.10 15.05
N LEU A 165 -13.13 -13.26 14.86
CA LEU A 165 -13.77 -14.57 14.84
C LEU A 165 -13.41 -15.37 13.56
N ALA A 166 -13.35 -14.71 12.42
CA ALA A 166 -13.03 -15.34 11.13
C ALA A 166 -11.56 -15.76 10.99
N ALA A 167 -10.66 -15.13 11.72
CA ALA A 167 -9.24 -15.54 11.76
C ALA A 167 -9.04 -16.92 12.41
N GLU A 168 -9.91 -17.33 13.31
CA GLU A 168 -9.86 -18.63 14.01
C GLU A 168 -11.29 -19.22 14.08
N PRO A 169 -11.86 -19.68 12.94
CA PRO A 169 -13.28 -19.97 12.81
C PRO A 169 -13.77 -21.11 13.72
N ASP A 170 -12.92 -22.07 14.00
CA ASP A 170 -13.25 -23.23 14.85
C ASP A 170 -13.08 -22.95 16.35
N ARG A 171 -12.47 -21.81 16.70
CA ARG A 171 -12.22 -21.45 18.08
C ARG A 171 -13.41 -20.75 18.72
N VAL A 172 -13.68 -21.12 19.96
CA VAL A 172 -14.61 -20.37 20.83
C VAL A 172 -13.82 -19.30 21.59
N HIS A 173 -14.18 -18.04 21.38
CA HIS A 173 -13.58 -16.90 22.05
C HIS A 173 -14.46 -16.47 23.25
N SER A 174 -13.85 -16.30 24.40
CA SER A 174 -14.56 -15.76 25.56
C SER A 174 -14.89 -14.27 25.35
N ARG A 175 -15.90 -13.77 26.08
CA ARG A 175 -16.24 -12.33 26.06
C ARG A 175 -15.08 -11.44 26.48
N ALA A 176 -14.28 -11.90 27.46
CA ALA A 176 -13.12 -11.15 27.94
C ALA A 176 -12.01 -11.06 26.89
N GLU A 177 -11.73 -12.16 26.16
CA GLU A 177 -10.77 -12.16 25.05
C GLU A 177 -11.21 -11.23 23.90
N LEU A 178 -12.48 -11.28 23.52
CA LEU A 178 -13.02 -10.40 22.47
C LEU A 178 -13.01 -8.93 22.92
N LEU A 179 -13.35 -8.66 24.17
CA LEU A 179 -13.27 -7.31 24.72
C LEU A 179 -11.84 -6.78 24.64
N ALA A 180 -10.87 -7.53 25.11
CA ALA A 180 -9.46 -7.10 25.14
C ALA A 180 -8.82 -6.96 23.75
N SER A 181 -9.31 -7.69 22.75
CA SER A 181 -8.69 -7.70 21.39
C SER A 181 -9.38 -6.77 20.39
N VAL A 182 -10.62 -6.34 20.64
CA VAL A 182 -11.45 -5.63 19.66
C VAL A 182 -11.92 -4.26 20.16
N PHE A 183 -12.02 -4.06 21.47
CA PHE A 183 -12.64 -2.89 22.08
C PHE A 183 -11.66 -2.12 22.97
N ASP A 184 -12.03 -0.90 23.34
CA ASP A 184 -11.18 -0.03 24.15
C ASP A 184 -11.16 -0.44 25.65
N ALA A 185 -10.10 -0.05 26.35
CA ALA A 185 -9.86 -0.41 27.75
C ALA A 185 -10.95 0.08 28.75
N GLY A 186 -11.85 0.95 28.32
CA GLY A 186 -12.96 1.48 29.11
C GLY A 186 -14.30 0.74 28.91
N ASP A 187 -14.37 -0.17 27.95
CA ASP A 187 -15.59 -0.87 27.60
C ASP A 187 -15.91 -2.01 28.58
N THR A 188 -17.18 -2.36 28.69
CA THR A 188 -17.66 -3.45 29.56
C THR A 188 -17.92 -4.73 28.73
N PRO A 189 -17.88 -5.93 29.34
CA PRO A 189 -18.15 -7.19 28.64
C PRO A 189 -19.48 -7.22 27.86
N GLY A 190 -20.48 -6.46 28.28
CA GLY A 190 -21.78 -6.34 27.63
C GLY A 190 -21.71 -5.67 26.25
N VAL A 191 -20.62 -4.93 25.93
CA VAL A 191 -20.44 -4.33 24.61
C VAL A 191 -20.29 -5.40 23.54
N VAL A 192 -19.61 -6.51 23.83
CA VAL A 192 -19.44 -7.65 22.91
C VAL A 192 -20.81 -8.21 22.49
N ASP A 193 -21.70 -8.43 23.47
CA ASP A 193 -23.04 -8.96 23.22
C ASP A 193 -23.86 -8.00 22.33
N THR A 194 -23.67 -6.69 22.52
CA THR A 194 -24.31 -5.65 21.71
C THR A 194 -23.87 -5.71 20.26
N TYR A 195 -22.56 -5.80 19.99
CA TYR A 195 -22.05 -5.87 18.62
C TYR A 195 -22.35 -7.21 17.94
N VAL A 196 -22.37 -8.31 18.68
CA VAL A 196 -22.89 -9.60 18.18
C VAL A 196 -24.36 -9.46 17.75
N HIS A 197 -25.18 -8.77 18.54
CA HIS A 197 -26.57 -8.49 18.17
C HIS A 197 -26.68 -7.65 16.88
N TYR A 198 -25.86 -6.60 16.73
CA TYR A 198 -25.85 -5.75 15.55
C TYR A 198 -25.42 -6.52 14.29
N LEU A 199 -24.37 -7.33 14.37
CA LEU A 199 -23.91 -8.18 13.28
C LEU A 199 -25.03 -9.13 12.84
N ARG A 200 -25.67 -9.83 13.78
CA ARG A 200 -26.80 -10.72 13.50
C ARG A 200 -27.98 -10.02 12.86
N LYS A 201 -28.23 -8.76 13.23
CA LYS A 201 -29.31 -7.95 12.67
C LYS A 201 -29.02 -7.48 11.23
N LYS A 202 -27.76 -7.18 10.95
CA LYS A 202 -27.32 -6.73 9.61
C LYS A 202 -27.16 -7.87 8.61
N THR A 203 -26.89 -9.08 9.09
CA THR A 203 -26.61 -10.26 8.26
C THR A 203 -27.66 -11.33 8.54
N ASP A 204 -27.28 -12.35 9.30
CA ASP A 204 -28.16 -13.42 9.76
C ASP A 204 -27.73 -13.89 11.16
N LYS A 205 -28.68 -14.57 11.87
CA LYS A 205 -28.41 -15.13 13.21
C LYS A 205 -27.30 -16.19 13.21
N THR A 206 -27.05 -16.80 12.08
CA THR A 206 -26.05 -17.86 11.87
C THR A 206 -24.61 -17.32 11.79
N VAL A 207 -24.41 -16.02 11.51
CA VAL A 207 -23.07 -15.42 11.33
C VAL A 207 -22.15 -15.63 12.53
N ILE A 208 -22.70 -15.61 13.72
CA ILE A 208 -21.98 -15.84 14.99
C ILE A 208 -22.76 -16.83 15.85
N ARG A 209 -22.10 -17.90 16.25
CA ARG A 209 -22.68 -18.91 17.13
C ARG A 209 -22.41 -18.57 18.59
N THR A 210 -23.42 -18.63 19.45
CA THR A 210 -23.24 -18.52 20.91
C THR A 210 -22.92 -19.89 21.49
N VAL A 211 -21.82 -19.98 22.24
CA VAL A 211 -21.50 -21.14 23.05
C VAL A 211 -21.83 -20.77 24.50
N HIS A 212 -22.95 -21.31 24.99
CA HIS A 212 -23.48 -20.95 26.30
C HIS A 212 -22.47 -21.20 27.43
N GLY A 213 -22.31 -20.21 28.30
CA GLY A 213 -21.38 -20.26 29.43
C GLY A 213 -19.90 -20.03 29.03
N VAL A 214 -19.56 -19.99 27.75
CA VAL A 214 -18.18 -19.81 27.27
C VAL A 214 -18.01 -18.49 26.51
N GLY A 215 -18.71 -18.30 25.38
CA GLY A 215 -18.52 -17.11 24.56
C GLY A 215 -19.12 -17.23 23.16
N TYR A 216 -18.34 -16.80 22.16
CA TYR A 216 -18.75 -16.73 20.77
C TYR A 216 -17.77 -17.44 19.84
N GLN A 217 -18.29 -17.99 18.77
CA GLN A 217 -17.55 -18.65 17.69
C GLN A 217 -18.09 -18.12 16.36
N LEU A 218 -17.26 -18.11 15.32
CA LEU A 218 -17.75 -17.86 13.96
C LEU A 218 -18.82 -18.89 13.63
N GLY A 219 -19.90 -18.42 13.04
CA GLY A 219 -20.87 -19.26 12.36
C GLY A 219 -20.65 -19.27 10.87
N GLY A 220 -21.72 -19.30 10.07
CA GLY A 220 -21.63 -19.25 8.62
C GLY A 220 -22.79 -18.45 8.04
N LEU A 221 -22.55 -17.83 6.88
CA LEU A 221 -23.57 -17.24 6.02
C LEU A 221 -23.64 -18.08 4.75
N GLU A 222 -24.84 -18.40 4.30
CA GLU A 222 -25.11 -19.14 3.07
C GLU A 222 -25.53 -18.22 1.92
#